data_986158ab60603b884a3c5c37c8c607c2
#
_entry.id   986158ab60603b884a3c5c37c8c607c2
#
_cell.length_a   1.000
_cell.length_b   1.000
_cell.length_c   1.000
_cell.angle_alpha   90.00
_cell.angle_beta   90.00
_cell.angle_gamma   90.00
#
_symmetry.space_group_name_H-M   'P 1'
#
loop_
_entity.id
_entity.type
_entity.pdbx_description
1 polymer ?
#
loop_
_entity_poly.entity_id
_entity_poly.type
_entity_poly.pdbx_seq_one_letter_code
_entity_poly.pdbx_strand_id
1 'polypeptide(L)'
;MERALRPRLMQEFRGKALSWELSNGVIEVALHREPCNEIGAQSLDELERLAVALPALEQNAHALIFHSKLNCGFSAGGDLRELYRGMRSMERQAALAGIRDFHQRIHHVMNTLDASPLTTIAAVHGIVFGGGLELALVCDLIMADKTARFCFPELRLGLIPGFGGIPRLKRDLGNGVVRDLILTGRSFNPTKAQQVGLVSQVVAEGEALRVARGTAAQLGKFNRATAAAAKRFTKPIPYDELRQEIEIVCELYASPAVEAALKKFVESTDAQPYLP
;
A
#
# COMPACT_ATOMS: atom_id res chain seq x y z
N MET A 1 1.31 29.57 -23.47
CA MET A 1 2.22 28.46 -23.12
C MET A 1 1.79 27.68 -21.88
N GLU A 2 1.21 28.27 -20.84
CA GLU A 2 0.77 27.57 -19.61
C GLU A 2 -0.37 26.55 -19.80
N ARG A 3 -1.30 26.76 -20.74
CA ARG A 3 -2.44 25.85 -20.98
C ARG A 3 -2.06 24.50 -21.61
N ALA A 4 -0.94 24.41 -22.33
CA ALA A 4 -0.49 23.17 -22.98
C ALA A 4 0.44 22.32 -22.07
N LEU A 5 1.04 22.91 -21.03
CA LEU A 5 1.90 22.20 -20.08
C LEU A 5 1.11 21.45 -19.00
N ARG A 6 -0.08 21.94 -18.59
CA ARG A 6 -0.91 21.30 -17.57
C ARG A 6 -1.35 19.88 -17.92
N PRO A 7 -1.83 19.55 -19.15
CA PRO A 7 -2.23 18.18 -19.47
C PRO A 7 -1.05 17.19 -19.46
N ARG A 8 0.15 17.63 -19.86
CA ARG A 8 1.35 16.77 -19.90
C ARG A 8 1.90 16.47 -18.51
N LEU A 9 1.88 17.46 -17.60
CA LEU A 9 2.28 17.31 -16.20
C LEU A 9 1.33 16.38 -15.39
N MET A 10 0.09 16.19 -15.86
CA MET A 10 -0.84 15.25 -15.22
C MET A 10 -0.65 13.81 -15.69
N GLN A 11 -0.14 13.59 -16.93
CA GLN A 11 0.06 12.24 -17.48
C GLN A 11 1.34 11.56 -16.98
N GLU A 12 2.29 12.31 -16.50
CA GLU A 12 3.54 11.80 -15.92
C GLU A 12 3.95 12.61 -14.68
N PHE A 13 4.60 11.93 -13.76
CA PHE A 13 5.22 12.52 -12.58
C PHE A 13 6.52 11.79 -12.26
N ARG A 14 7.54 12.53 -11.86
CA ARG A 14 8.84 12.01 -11.44
C ARG A 14 9.15 12.55 -10.05
N GLY A 15 8.84 11.76 -9.02
CA GLY A 15 9.09 12.11 -7.62
C GLY A 15 10.39 11.50 -7.10
N LYS A 16 10.58 11.64 -5.79
CA LYS A 16 11.72 11.05 -5.05
C LYS A 16 11.38 9.66 -4.51
N ALA A 17 10.12 9.41 -4.18
CA ALA A 17 9.65 8.14 -3.65
C ALA A 17 8.92 7.29 -4.69
N LEU A 18 8.17 7.93 -5.60
CA LEU A 18 7.47 7.26 -6.68
C LEU A 18 7.42 8.10 -7.95
N SER A 19 7.11 7.44 -9.05
CA SER A 19 6.85 8.08 -10.33
C SER A 19 5.66 7.41 -10.99
N TRP A 20 4.89 8.13 -11.80
CA TRP A 20 3.87 7.50 -12.64
C TRP A 20 3.90 8.02 -14.07
N GLU A 21 3.35 7.22 -14.95
CA GLU A 21 3.18 7.53 -16.36
C GLU A 21 1.90 6.88 -16.88
N LEU A 22 1.09 7.64 -17.63
CA LEU A 22 -0.06 7.12 -18.36
C LEU A 22 0.37 6.82 -19.79
N SER A 23 0.32 5.55 -20.16
CA SER A 23 0.64 5.09 -21.52
C SER A 23 -0.33 3.97 -21.92
N ASN A 24 -0.85 4.04 -23.15
CA ASN A 24 -1.76 3.04 -23.71
C ASN A 24 -2.96 2.70 -22.80
N GLY A 25 -3.49 3.71 -22.09
CA GLY A 25 -4.63 3.53 -21.18
C GLY A 25 -4.29 2.84 -19.85
N VAL A 26 -3.02 2.70 -19.52
CA VAL A 26 -2.52 2.13 -18.26
C VAL A 26 -1.70 3.18 -17.52
N ILE A 27 -2.02 3.41 -16.25
CA ILE A 27 -1.21 4.21 -15.33
C ILE A 27 -0.24 3.27 -14.64
N GLU A 28 1.06 3.39 -14.91
CA GLU A 28 2.08 2.65 -14.16
C GLU A 28 2.67 3.53 -13.07
N VAL A 29 2.57 3.08 -11.82
CA VAL A 29 3.14 3.73 -10.64
C VAL A 29 4.31 2.91 -10.16
N ALA A 30 5.51 3.47 -10.29
CA ALA A 30 6.76 2.83 -9.89
C ALA A 30 7.22 3.38 -8.54
N LEU A 31 7.33 2.53 -7.53
CA LEU A 31 7.93 2.84 -6.23
C LEU A 31 9.45 2.69 -6.33
N HIS A 32 10.21 3.66 -5.77
CA HIS A 32 11.68 3.65 -5.87
C HIS A 32 12.41 4.40 -4.74
N ARG A 33 11.75 4.54 -3.57
CA ARG A 33 12.38 5.13 -2.39
C ARG A 33 13.29 4.11 -1.70
N GLU A 34 14.59 4.36 -1.73
CA GLU A 34 15.57 3.54 -0.99
C GLU A 34 15.36 3.64 0.53
N PRO A 35 15.65 2.58 1.31
CA PRO A 35 16.19 1.29 0.83
C PRO A 35 15.11 0.29 0.39
N CYS A 36 13.85 0.39 0.81
CA CYS A 36 12.82 -0.60 0.54
C CYS A 36 11.39 0.00 0.50
N ASN A 37 11.23 1.15 -0.12
CA ASN A 37 9.95 1.82 -0.33
C ASN A 37 9.15 2.03 0.96
N GLU A 38 9.83 2.39 2.07
CA GLU A 38 9.14 2.74 3.30
C GLU A 38 8.23 3.96 3.08
N ILE A 39 7.04 3.91 3.70
CA ILE A 39 6.01 4.94 3.58
C ILE A 39 6.16 5.92 4.74
N GLY A 40 6.87 7.01 4.50
CA GLY A 40 7.00 8.17 5.38
C GLY A 40 6.37 9.42 4.76
N ALA A 41 6.69 10.61 5.26
CA ALA A 41 6.11 11.88 4.82
C ALA A 41 6.31 12.12 3.31
N GLN A 42 7.51 11.88 2.80
CA GLN A 42 7.81 12.04 1.36
C GLN A 42 6.95 11.12 0.49
N SER A 43 6.80 9.84 0.89
CA SER A 43 5.99 8.89 0.14
C SER A 43 4.52 9.26 0.20
N LEU A 44 4.03 9.70 1.38
CA LEU A 44 2.65 10.16 1.56
C LEU A 44 2.34 11.38 0.69
N ASP A 45 3.18 12.41 0.70
CA ASP A 45 2.99 13.61 -0.12
C ASP A 45 2.90 13.27 -1.63
N GLU A 46 3.69 12.32 -2.10
CA GLU A 46 3.68 11.91 -3.51
C GLU A 46 2.49 10.99 -3.84
N LEU A 47 2.05 10.15 -2.91
CA LEU A 47 0.82 9.38 -3.04
C LEU A 47 -0.43 10.29 -3.03
N GLU A 48 -0.45 11.35 -2.23
CA GLU A 48 -1.50 12.37 -2.27
C GLU A 48 -1.56 13.09 -3.62
N ARG A 49 -0.40 13.40 -4.20
CA ARG A 49 -0.34 13.97 -5.57
C ARG A 49 -0.96 13.01 -6.59
N LEU A 50 -0.69 11.71 -6.48
CA LEU A 50 -1.33 10.70 -7.32
C LEU A 50 -2.85 10.70 -7.12
N ALA A 51 -3.32 10.69 -5.87
CA ALA A 51 -4.74 10.70 -5.53
C ALA A 51 -5.46 11.94 -6.10
N VAL A 52 -4.83 13.12 -6.04
CA VAL A 52 -5.34 14.36 -6.63
C VAL A 52 -5.34 14.31 -8.17
N ALA A 53 -4.34 13.69 -8.78
CA ALA A 53 -4.26 13.58 -10.25
C ALA A 53 -5.20 12.49 -10.81
N LEU A 54 -5.55 11.50 -10.01
CA LEU A 54 -6.25 10.29 -10.42
C LEU A 54 -7.56 10.54 -11.19
N PRO A 55 -8.48 11.45 -10.77
CA PRO A 55 -9.73 11.69 -11.51
C PRO A 55 -9.51 12.17 -12.95
N ALA A 56 -8.43 12.90 -13.21
CA ALA A 56 -8.09 13.35 -14.57
C ALA A 56 -7.41 12.23 -15.38
N LEU A 57 -6.56 11.45 -14.76
CA LEU A 57 -5.89 10.29 -15.38
C LEU A 57 -6.91 9.21 -15.77
N GLU A 58 -7.90 8.97 -14.93
CA GLU A 58 -8.98 7.99 -15.13
C GLU A 58 -9.77 8.24 -16.42
N GLN A 59 -9.85 9.46 -16.92
CA GLN A 59 -10.56 9.76 -18.17
C GLN A 59 -9.96 9.02 -19.37
N ASN A 60 -8.65 8.79 -19.35
CA ASN A 60 -7.88 8.16 -20.42
C ASN A 60 -7.25 6.81 -20.05
N ALA A 61 -7.57 6.28 -18.85
CA ALA A 61 -7.05 5.02 -18.37
C ALA A 61 -8.17 3.97 -18.17
N HIS A 62 -7.81 2.70 -18.21
CA HIS A 62 -8.67 1.56 -17.85
C HIS A 62 -8.05 0.70 -16.76
N ALA A 63 -6.75 0.84 -16.51
CA ALA A 63 -6.04 0.14 -15.45
C ALA A 63 -4.98 1.02 -14.80
N LEU A 64 -4.64 0.68 -13.54
CA LEU A 64 -3.52 1.25 -12.79
C LEU A 64 -2.68 0.09 -12.24
N ILE A 65 -1.35 0.16 -12.40
CA ILE A 65 -0.41 -0.84 -11.91
C ILE A 65 0.55 -0.20 -10.91
N PHE A 66 0.62 -0.73 -9.69
CA PHE A 66 1.71 -0.45 -8.75
C PHE A 66 2.79 -1.51 -8.88
N HIS A 67 4.05 -1.08 -8.93
CA HIS A 67 5.22 -1.96 -8.89
C HIS A 67 6.42 -1.28 -8.21
N SER A 68 7.43 -2.04 -7.85
CA SER A 68 8.69 -1.53 -7.30
C SER A 68 9.83 -1.65 -8.31
N LYS A 69 10.75 -0.67 -8.26
CA LYS A 69 12.03 -0.71 -8.99
C LYS A 69 13.19 -1.23 -8.13
N LEU A 70 12.94 -1.47 -6.83
CA LEU A 70 13.98 -1.87 -5.88
C LEU A 70 14.06 -3.39 -5.75
N ASN A 71 15.26 -3.91 -5.64
CA ASN A 71 15.51 -5.35 -5.51
C ASN A 71 15.03 -5.94 -4.18
N CYS A 72 14.94 -5.13 -3.11
CA CYS A 72 14.49 -5.60 -1.79
C CYS A 72 13.04 -6.10 -1.79
N GLY A 73 12.19 -5.53 -2.65
CA GLY A 73 10.80 -5.91 -2.73
C GLY A 73 9.86 -4.76 -3.07
N PHE A 74 8.56 -5.01 -2.84
CA PHE A 74 7.51 -4.04 -3.13
C PHE A 74 7.53 -2.88 -2.14
N SER A 75 7.43 -3.16 -0.84
CA SER A 75 7.58 -2.16 0.23
C SER A 75 7.72 -2.83 1.60
N ALA A 76 8.57 -2.25 2.46
CA ALA A 76 8.74 -2.67 3.86
C ALA A 76 7.69 -2.07 4.81
N GLY A 77 6.76 -1.24 4.33
CA GLY A 77 5.70 -0.63 5.12
C GLY A 77 6.03 0.76 5.64
N GLY A 78 5.50 1.13 6.81
CA GLY A 78 5.72 2.46 7.39
C GLY A 78 7.19 2.77 7.71
N ASP A 79 7.62 4.02 7.52
CA ASP A 79 8.95 4.47 7.92
C ASP A 79 9.03 4.65 9.43
N LEU A 80 9.33 3.56 10.13
CA LEU A 80 9.40 3.54 11.59
C LEU A 80 10.54 4.40 12.15
N ARG A 81 11.61 4.60 11.38
CA ARG A 81 12.72 5.48 11.78
C ARG A 81 12.32 6.95 11.72
N GLU A 82 11.59 7.34 10.68
CA GLU A 82 11.03 8.68 10.56
C GLU A 82 9.98 8.92 11.64
N LEU A 83 9.06 7.98 11.84
CA LEU A 83 8.04 8.01 12.88
C LEU A 83 8.68 8.21 14.28
N TYR A 84 9.64 7.38 14.66
CA TYR A 84 10.30 7.47 15.98
C TYR A 84 11.02 8.79 16.16
N ARG A 85 11.74 9.29 15.13
CA ARG A 85 12.37 10.62 15.18
C ARG A 85 11.35 11.73 15.37
N GLY A 86 10.22 11.69 14.68
CA GLY A 86 9.12 12.63 14.83
C GLY A 86 8.57 12.64 16.26
N MET A 87 8.31 11.46 16.83
CA MET A 87 7.85 11.32 18.21
C MET A 87 8.83 11.93 19.25
N ARG A 88 10.13 11.83 18.99
CA ARG A 88 11.19 12.33 19.89
C ARG A 88 11.50 13.82 19.72
N SER A 89 11.15 14.42 18.60
CA SER A 89 11.46 15.83 18.28
C SER A 89 10.39 16.82 18.72
N MET A 90 9.22 16.34 19.15
CA MET A 90 8.07 17.15 19.49
C MET A 90 7.60 16.86 20.93
N GLU A 91 6.81 17.78 21.46
CA GLU A 91 6.04 17.53 22.66
C GLU A 91 5.02 16.37 22.39
N ARG A 92 4.77 15.53 23.40
CA ARG A 92 4.00 14.29 23.26
C ARG A 92 2.62 14.48 22.60
N GLN A 93 1.89 15.51 23.01
CA GLN A 93 0.56 15.77 22.48
C GLN A 93 0.62 16.16 21.00
N ALA A 94 1.59 16.97 20.60
CA ALA A 94 1.84 17.35 19.22
C ALA A 94 2.25 16.12 18.37
N ALA A 95 3.09 15.25 18.92
CA ALA A 95 3.49 14.01 18.24
C ALA A 95 2.29 13.10 17.98
N LEU A 96 1.41 12.88 18.96
CA LEU A 96 0.20 12.07 18.79
C LEU A 96 -0.79 12.69 17.79
N ALA A 97 -0.92 14.01 17.79
CA ALA A 97 -1.72 14.72 16.79
C ALA A 97 -1.16 14.54 15.36
N GLY A 98 0.16 14.62 15.19
CA GLY A 98 0.83 14.37 13.93
C GLY A 98 0.66 12.93 13.43
N ILE A 99 0.70 11.95 14.33
CA ILE A 99 0.42 10.53 14.00
C ILE A 99 -1.01 10.37 13.49
N ARG A 100 -1.98 10.98 14.17
CA ARG A 100 -3.38 10.95 13.73
C ARG A 100 -3.55 11.59 12.35
N ASP A 101 -2.98 12.76 12.12
CA ASP A 101 -3.01 13.44 10.83
C ASP A 101 -2.44 12.55 9.72
N PHE A 102 -1.27 11.95 9.95
CA PHE A 102 -0.66 11.01 9.00
C PHE A 102 -1.60 9.85 8.65
N HIS A 103 -2.23 9.22 9.66
CA HIS A 103 -3.15 8.10 9.42
C HIS A 103 -4.41 8.54 8.68
N GLN A 104 -4.97 9.70 8.99
CA GLN A 104 -6.11 10.24 8.25
C GLN A 104 -5.77 10.51 6.78
N ARG A 105 -4.61 11.09 6.52
CA ARG A 105 -4.12 11.38 5.16
C ARG A 105 -3.85 10.11 4.35
N ILE A 106 -3.15 9.14 4.94
CA ILE A 106 -2.87 7.89 4.23
C ILE A 106 -4.15 7.09 3.98
N HIS A 107 -5.11 7.07 4.91
CA HIS A 107 -6.43 6.46 4.69
C HIS A 107 -7.19 7.15 3.55
N HIS A 108 -7.13 8.49 3.46
CA HIS A 108 -7.73 9.21 2.34
C HIS A 108 -7.15 8.76 1.00
N VAL A 109 -5.83 8.65 0.89
CA VAL A 109 -5.15 8.15 -0.30
C VAL A 109 -5.58 6.71 -0.62
N MET A 110 -5.50 5.81 0.38
CA MET A 110 -5.87 4.40 0.20
C MET A 110 -7.32 4.24 -0.23
N ASN A 111 -8.24 5.02 0.35
CA ASN A 111 -9.65 4.99 -0.01
C ASN A 111 -9.89 5.55 -1.43
N THR A 112 -9.16 6.57 -1.84
CA THR A 112 -9.23 7.13 -3.19
C THR A 112 -8.79 6.11 -4.25
N LEU A 113 -7.70 5.40 -3.99
CA LEU A 113 -7.20 4.34 -4.86
C LEU A 113 -8.15 3.13 -4.91
N ASP A 114 -8.68 2.71 -3.77
CA ASP A 114 -9.62 1.58 -3.65
C ASP A 114 -10.96 1.88 -4.35
N ALA A 115 -11.43 3.14 -4.28
CA ALA A 115 -12.67 3.61 -4.92
C ALA A 115 -12.53 3.89 -6.42
N SER A 116 -11.32 3.93 -6.95
CA SER A 116 -11.07 4.22 -8.37
C SER A 116 -11.88 3.29 -9.29
N PRO A 117 -12.52 3.82 -10.34
CA PRO A 117 -13.22 3.00 -11.32
C PRO A 117 -12.31 2.15 -12.20
N LEU A 118 -10.99 2.39 -12.12
CA LEU A 118 -10.00 1.59 -12.83
C LEU A 118 -9.83 0.21 -12.18
N THR A 119 -9.47 -0.79 -12.97
CA THR A 119 -8.92 -2.01 -12.39
C THR A 119 -7.50 -1.75 -11.90
N THR A 120 -7.26 -1.95 -10.63
CA THR A 120 -5.97 -1.70 -9.98
C THR A 120 -5.21 -3.01 -9.75
N ILE A 121 -3.92 -3.03 -10.07
CA ILE A 121 -3.07 -4.23 -10.02
C ILE A 121 -1.82 -3.90 -9.21
N ALA A 122 -1.49 -4.73 -8.22
CA ALA A 122 -0.19 -4.71 -7.58
C ALA A 122 0.70 -5.81 -8.16
N ALA A 123 1.81 -5.43 -8.77
CA ALA A 123 2.85 -6.34 -9.24
C ALA A 123 3.95 -6.40 -8.18
N VAL A 124 3.98 -7.48 -7.39
CA VAL A 124 4.79 -7.53 -6.17
C VAL A 124 5.85 -8.62 -6.21
N HIS A 125 6.98 -8.33 -5.54
CA HIS A 125 8.07 -9.26 -5.32
C HIS A 125 8.76 -8.95 -3.98
N GLY A 126 9.60 -9.85 -3.49
CA GLY A 126 10.39 -9.66 -2.28
C GLY A 126 9.54 -9.26 -1.07
N ILE A 127 9.92 -8.23 -0.36
CA ILE A 127 9.25 -7.75 0.86
C ILE A 127 7.93 -7.03 0.50
N VAL A 128 6.81 -7.50 1.10
CA VAL A 128 5.46 -6.91 1.01
C VAL A 128 4.89 -6.86 2.44
N PHE A 129 5.39 -5.93 3.25
CA PHE A 129 5.14 -5.91 4.71
C PHE A 129 4.34 -4.69 5.15
N GLY A 130 3.53 -4.85 6.21
CA GLY A 130 2.84 -3.77 6.88
C GLY A 130 2.11 -2.83 5.92
N GLY A 131 2.38 -1.53 5.99
CA GLY A 131 1.82 -0.53 5.08
C GLY A 131 2.03 -0.82 3.59
N GLY A 132 3.09 -1.57 3.22
CA GLY A 132 3.31 -2.03 1.84
C GLY A 132 2.30 -3.10 1.43
N LEU A 133 1.95 -4.02 2.34
CA LEU A 133 0.87 -4.98 2.10
C LEU A 133 -0.49 -4.27 2.09
N GLU A 134 -0.68 -3.24 2.93
CA GLU A 134 -1.90 -2.43 2.94
C GLU A 134 -2.10 -1.69 1.61
N LEU A 135 -1.02 -1.16 1.01
CA LEU A 135 -1.06 -0.58 -0.33
C LEU A 135 -1.40 -1.64 -1.40
N ALA A 136 -0.87 -2.86 -1.28
CA ALA A 136 -1.24 -3.93 -2.22
C ALA A 136 -2.72 -4.33 -2.08
N LEU A 137 -3.30 -4.29 -0.87
CA LEU A 137 -4.71 -4.62 -0.59
C LEU A 137 -5.71 -3.59 -1.14
N VAL A 138 -5.31 -2.35 -1.45
CA VAL A 138 -6.21 -1.43 -2.16
C VAL A 138 -6.34 -1.79 -3.63
N CYS A 139 -5.46 -2.62 -4.17
CA CYS A 139 -5.57 -3.10 -5.54
C CYS A 139 -6.62 -4.22 -5.67
N ASP A 140 -7.18 -4.35 -6.87
CA ASP A 140 -8.17 -5.38 -7.17
C ASP A 140 -7.52 -6.75 -7.41
N LEU A 141 -6.31 -6.73 -7.95
CA LEU A 141 -5.53 -7.92 -8.27
C LEU A 141 -4.11 -7.79 -7.72
N ILE A 142 -3.58 -8.86 -7.16
CA ILE A 142 -2.18 -8.96 -6.75
C ILE A 142 -1.50 -10.04 -7.59
N MET A 143 -0.52 -9.63 -8.40
CA MET A 143 0.37 -10.52 -9.15
C MET A 143 1.68 -10.62 -8.40
N ALA A 144 1.97 -11.79 -7.85
CA ALA A 144 3.17 -12.02 -7.04
C ALA A 144 4.17 -12.92 -7.75
N ASP A 145 5.44 -12.57 -7.73
CA ASP A 145 6.44 -13.54 -8.12
C ASP A 145 6.83 -14.47 -6.95
N LYS A 146 7.64 -15.49 -7.23
CA LYS A 146 8.02 -16.53 -6.25
C LYS A 146 8.82 -16.01 -5.06
N THR A 147 9.40 -14.81 -5.16
CA THR A 147 10.21 -14.22 -4.08
C THR A 147 9.36 -13.46 -3.06
N ALA A 148 8.11 -13.12 -3.40
CA ALA A 148 7.25 -12.31 -2.54
C ALA A 148 7.03 -12.95 -1.16
N ARG A 149 6.99 -12.10 -0.12
CA ARG A 149 6.68 -12.49 1.26
C ARG A 149 5.70 -11.46 1.82
N PHE A 150 4.59 -11.94 2.34
CA PHE A 150 3.50 -11.12 2.87
C PHE A 150 3.45 -11.23 4.39
N CYS A 151 3.50 -10.10 5.10
CA CYS A 151 3.51 -10.10 6.56
C CYS A 151 2.89 -8.82 7.12
N PHE A 152 2.24 -8.96 8.28
CA PHE A 152 1.91 -7.86 9.18
C PHE A 152 2.73 -8.00 10.46
N PRO A 153 3.91 -7.37 10.57
CA PRO A 153 4.79 -7.51 11.72
C PRO A 153 4.43 -6.57 12.89
N GLU A 154 3.39 -5.77 12.79
CA GLU A 154 3.05 -4.65 13.67
C GLU A 154 2.87 -5.07 15.13
N LEU A 155 2.34 -6.26 15.41
CA LEU A 155 2.20 -6.76 16.79
C LEU A 155 3.53 -6.88 17.54
N ARG A 156 4.65 -7.06 16.83
CA ARG A 156 6.01 -7.07 17.42
C ARG A 156 6.43 -5.72 17.98
N LEU A 157 5.75 -4.67 17.53
CA LEU A 157 5.94 -3.28 17.98
C LEU A 157 4.83 -2.84 18.95
N GLY A 158 3.91 -3.74 19.32
CA GLY A 158 2.72 -3.39 20.10
C GLY A 158 1.67 -2.61 19.32
N LEU A 159 1.73 -2.65 17.99
CA LEU A 159 0.82 -1.98 17.07
C LEU A 159 -0.04 -2.96 16.29
N ILE A 160 -1.02 -2.46 15.58
CA ILE A 160 -1.73 -3.15 14.50
C ILE A 160 -1.49 -2.42 13.18
N PRO A 161 -1.74 -3.03 12.02
CA PRO A 161 -1.80 -2.32 10.73
C PRO A 161 -2.71 -1.10 10.82
N GLY A 162 -2.29 0.02 10.26
CA GLY A 162 -2.96 1.31 10.45
C GLY A 162 -3.23 2.10 9.18
N PHE A 163 -3.04 1.50 7.98
CA PHE A 163 -3.34 2.15 6.70
C PHE A 163 -4.58 1.54 6.03
N GLY A 164 -5.41 0.82 6.80
CA GLY A 164 -6.66 0.21 6.37
C GLY A 164 -6.54 -1.28 6.02
N GLY A 165 -5.51 -1.96 6.50
CA GLY A 165 -5.24 -3.35 6.15
C GLY A 165 -6.22 -4.35 6.74
N ILE A 166 -6.57 -4.23 8.03
CA ILE A 166 -7.46 -5.18 8.70
C ILE A 166 -8.86 -5.16 8.08
N PRO A 167 -9.53 -3.99 7.90
CA PRO A 167 -10.84 -3.95 7.28
C PRO A 167 -10.87 -4.50 5.85
N ARG A 168 -9.82 -4.23 5.05
CA ARG A 168 -9.71 -4.75 3.68
C ARG A 168 -9.48 -6.25 3.65
N LEU A 169 -8.61 -6.78 4.50
CA LEU A 169 -8.43 -8.23 4.62
C LEU A 169 -9.73 -8.95 5.02
N LYS A 170 -10.49 -8.37 5.97
CA LYS A 170 -11.80 -8.91 6.38
C LYS A 170 -12.77 -8.95 5.21
N ARG A 171 -12.83 -7.87 4.42
CA ARG A 171 -13.66 -7.77 3.24
C ARG A 171 -13.32 -8.84 2.21
N ASP A 172 -12.02 -9.03 1.93
CA ASP A 172 -11.57 -9.81 0.79
C ASP A 172 -11.31 -11.29 1.13
N LEU A 173 -10.86 -11.60 2.35
CA LEU A 173 -10.40 -12.95 2.73
C LEU A 173 -11.17 -13.55 3.93
N GLY A 174 -11.93 -12.74 4.64
CA GLY A 174 -12.66 -13.16 5.83
C GLY A 174 -11.80 -13.31 7.09
N ASN A 175 -12.45 -13.34 8.25
CA ASN A 175 -11.83 -13.23 9.58
C ASN A 175 -10.84 -14.35 9.94
N GLY A 176 -10.95 -15.53 9.35
CA GLY A 176 -10.02 -16.65 9.62
C GLY A 176 -8.60 -16.32 9.19
N VAL A 177 -8.44 -15.84 7.96
CA VAL A 177 -7.14 -15.43 7.39
C VAL A 177 -6.59 -14.19 8.11
N VAL A 178 -7.47 -13.22 8.42
CA VAL A 178 -7.08 -12.02 9.17
C VAL A 178 -6.44 -12.38 10.50
N ARG A 179 -7.11 -13.21 11.31
CA ARG A 179 -6.58 -13.64 12.60
C ARG A 179 -5.26 -14.39 12.47
N ASP A 180 -5.11 -15.22 11.45
CA ASP A 180 -3.87 -15.96 11.21
C ASP A 180 -2.71 -15.01 10.89
N LEU A 181 -2.89 -14.07 9.96
CA LEU A 181 -1.86 -13.09 9.61
C LEU A 181 -1.53 -12.12 10.74
N ILE A 182 -2.55 -11.53 11.35
CA ILE A 182 -2.38 -10.46 12.35
C ILE A 182 -1.87 -11.02 13.67
N LEU A 183 -2.58 -12.01 14.26
CA LEU A 183 -2.28 -12.46 15.62
C LEU A 183 -1.01 -13.29 15.73
N THR A 184 -0.56 -13.90 14.63
CA THR A 184 0.68 -14.67 14.63
C THR A 184 1.89 -13.88 14.12
N GLY A 185 1.66 -12.80 13.36
CA GLY A 185 2.72 -12.04 12.69
C GLY A 185 3.57 -12.89 11.75
N ARG A 186 3.09 -14.09 11.36
CA ARG A 186 3.83 -14.95 10.42
C ARG A 186 3.75 -14.42 8.99
N SER A 187 4.78 -14.70 8.22
CA SER A 187 4.76 -14.38 6.80
C SER A 187 4.08 -15.48 5.97
N PHE A 188 3.33 -15.08 4.94
CA PHE A 188 2.86 -15.98 3.91
C PHE A 188 3.82 -15.95 2.71
N ASN A 189 4.15 -17.12 2.19
CA ASN A 189 4.77 -17.24 0.88
C ASN A 189 3.71 -17.08 -0.23
N PRO A 190 4.08 -16.88 -1.51
CA PRO A 190 3.13 -16.63 -2.58
C PRO A 190 2.13 -17.77 -2.78
N THR A 191 2.55 -19.01 -2.62
CA THR A 191 1.68 -20.18 -2.73
C THR A 191 0.57 -20.18 -1.69
N LYS A 192 0.93 -19.93 -0.41
CA LYS A 192 -0.07 -19.81 0.66
C LYS A 192 -0.97 -18.61 0.44
N ALA A 193 -0.40 -17.48 0.01
CA ALA A 193 -1.16 -16.26 -0.28
C ALA A 193 -2.19 -16.47 -1.41
N GLN A 194 -1.83 -17.24 -2.45
CA GLN A 194 -2.76 -17.61 -3.52
C GLN A 194 -3.85 -18.59 -3.03
N GLN A 195 -3.47 -19.58 -2.23
CA GLN A 195 -4.43 -20.55 -1.67
C GLN A 195 -5.53 -19.91 -0.83
N VAL A 196 -5.21 -18.82 -0.10
CA VAL A 196 -6.20 -18.09 0.72
C VAL A 196 -6.91 -16.97 -0.04
N GLY A 197 -6.60 -16.75 -1.31
CA GLY A 197 -7.21 -15.72 -2.15
C GLY A 197 -6.58 -14.32 -2.06
N LEU A 198 -5.47 -14.16 -1.32
CA LEU A 198 -4.75 -12.87 -1.24
C LEU A 198 -4.07 -12.52 -2.57
N VAL A 199 -3.48 -13.50 -3.23
CA VAL A 199 -2.79 -13.35 -4.52
C VAL A 199 -3.61 -13.93 -5.64
N SER A 200 -3.85 -13.15 -6.67
CA SER A 200 -4.61 -13.57 -7.85
C SER A 200 -3.82 -14.56 -8.72
N GLN A 201 -2.51 -14.31 -8.86
CA GLN A 201 -1.64 -15.15 -9.67
C GLN A 201 -0.20 -15.14 -9.12
N VAL A 202 0.40 -16.35 -9.01
CA VAL A 202 1.83 -16.53 -8.73
C VAL A 202 2.57 -16.78 -10.04
N VAL A 203 3.67 -16.05 -10.25
CA VAL A 203 4.48 -16.11 -11.48
C VAL A 203 5.95 -16.39 -11.19
N ALA A 204 6.75 -16.61 -12.20
CA ALA A 204 8.19 -16.78 -12.08
C ALA A 204 8.83 -15.47 -11.53
N GLU A 205 10.00 -15.60 -10.93
CA GLU A 205 10.78 -14.46 -10.41
C GLU A 205 11.02 -13.41 -11.50
N GLY A 206 10.79 -12.13 -11.16
CA GLY A 206 10.93 -10.99 -12.06
C GLY A 206 9.76 -10.80 -13.05
N GLU A 207 8.79 -11.71 -13.11
CA GLU A 207 7.73 -11.70 -14.13
C GLU A 207 6.44 -10.94 -13.69
N ALA A 208 6.33 -10.52 -12.44
CA ALA A 208 5.09 -9.93 -11.91
C ALA A 208 4.62 -8.72 -12.71
N LEU A 209 5.51 -7.78 -13.02
CA LEU A 209 5.18 -6.58 -13.81
C LEU A 209 4.80 -6.92 -15.26
N ARG A 210 5.50 -7.85 -15.90
CA ARG A 210 5.18 -8.27 -17.27
C ARG A 210 3.77 -8.88 -17.34
N VAL A 211 3.43 -9.74 -16.38
CA VAL A 211 2.09 -10.36 -16.31
C VAL A 211 1.02 -9.33 -15.98
N ALA A 212 1.28 -8.40 -15.07
CA ALA A 212 0.37 -7.29 -14.76
C ALA A 212 0.07 -6.42 -15.99
N ARG A 213 1.09 -6.07 -16.79
CA ARG A 213 0.92 -5.36 -18.08
C ARG A 213 0.08 -6.15 -19.08
N GLY A 214 0.33 -7.45 -19.19
CA GLY A 214 -0.48 -8.34 -20.04
C GLY A 214 -1.95 -8.39 -19.62
N THR A 215 -2.19 -8.48 -18.31
CA THR A 215 -3.54 -8.43 -17.74
C THR A 215 -4.20 -7.08 -18.02
N ALA A 216 -3.52 -5.98 -17.76
CA ALA A 216 -4.02 -4.63 -18.04
C ALA A 216 -4.40 -4.45 -19.52
N ALA A 217 -3.58 -4.94 -20.45
CA ALA A 217 -3.88 -4.91 -21.89
C ALA A 217 -5.15 -5.70 -22.25
N GLN A 218 -5.43 -6.82 -21.57
CA GLN A 218 -6.69 -7.55 -21.74
C GLN A 218 -7.90 -6.77 -21.21
N LEU A 219 -7.74 -6.13 -20.05
CA LEU A 219 -8.80 -5.30 -19.43
C LEU A 219 -9.23 -4.14 -20.33
N GLY A 220 -8.31 -3.58 -21.11
CA GLY A 220 -8.59 -2.52 -22.08
C GLY A 220 -9.58 -2.92 -23.20
N LYS A 221 -9.86 -4.21 -23.36
CA LYS A 221 -10.84 -4.73 -24.33
C LYS A 221 -12.27 -4.74 -23.79
N PHE A 222 -12.44 -4.54 -22.48
CA PHE A 222 -13.77 -4.58 -21.86
C PHE A 222 -14.41 -3.20 -21.80
N ASN A 223 -15.74 -3.18 -21.68
CA ASN A 223 -16.47 -1.93 -21.47
C ASN A 223 -16.12 -1.38 -20.06
N ARG A 224 -15.58 -0.17 -20.02
CA ARG A 224 -15.12 0.48 -18.79
C ARG A 224 -16.24 0.69 -17.76
N ALA A 225 -17.43 1.11 -18.21
CA ALA A 225 -18.55 1.33 -17.29
C ALA A 225 -19.03 0.03 -16.66
N THR A 226 -19.04 -1.06 -17.41
CA THR A 226 -19.37 -2.40 -16.91
C THR A 226 -18.32 -2.90 -15.91
N ALA A 227 -17.03 -2.74 -16.22
CA ALA A 227 -15.95 -3.12 -15.32
C ALA A 227 -16.01 -2.34 -13.98
N ALA A 228 -16.21 -1.02 -14.06
CA ALA A 228 -16.36 -0.15 -12.88
C ALA A 228 -17.60 -0.52 -12.04
N ALA A 229 -18.72 -0.87 -12.67
CA ALA A 229 -19.92 -1.32 -11.97
C ALA A 229 -19.70 -2.65 -11.25
N ALA A 230 -19.04 -3.62 -11.91
CA ALA A 230 -18.68 -4.90 -11.31
C ALA A 230 -17.76 -4.72 -10.09
N LYS A 231 -16.69 -3.90 -10.24
CA LYS A 231 -15.78 -3.58 -9.12
C LYS A 231 -16.55 -2.98 -7.95
N ARG A 232 -17.33 -1.94 -8.15
CA ARG A 232 -18.11 -1.28 -7.09
C ARG A 232 -19.05 -2.25 -6.38
N PHE A 233 -19.64 -3.21 -7.09
CA PHE A 233 -20.54 -4.21 -6.51
C PHE A 233 -19.79 -5.26 -5.69
N THR A 234 -18.63 -5.72 -6.17
CA THR A 234 -17.86 -6.80 -5.54
C THR A 234 -16.88 -6.34 -4.46
N LYS A 235 -16.55 -5.03 -4.43
CA LYS A 235 -15.50 -4.48 -3.55
C LYS A 235 -16.00 -3.23 -2.78
N PRO A 236 -16.99 -3.36 -1.90
CA PRO A 236 -17.46 -2.25 -1.07
C PRO A 236 -16.36 -1.80 -0.10
N ILE A 237 -16.23 -0.48 0.08
CA ILE A 237 -15.22 0.06 1.01
C ILE A 237 -15.79 0.05 2.44
N PRO A 238 -15.11 -0.57 3.43
CA PRO A 238 -15.60 -0.69 4.80
C PRO A 238 -15.31 0.57 5.63
N TYR A 239 -15.90 1.72 5.27
CA TYR A 239 -15.59 3.03 5.85
C TYR A 239 -15.71 3.09 7.38
N ASP A 240 -16.68 2.42 7.98
CA ASP A 240 -16.88 2.44 9.43
C ASP A 240 -15.73 1.74 10.17
N GLU A 241 -15.32 0.57 9.68
CA GLU A 241 -14.20 -0.16 10.25
C GLU A 241 -12.86 0.58 10.01
N LEU A 242 -12.70 1.23 8.86
CA LEU A 242 -11.52 2.05 8.57
C LEU A 242 -11.38 3.23 9.54
N ARG A 243 -12.49 3.90 9.90
CA ARG A 243 -12.48 4.96 10.93
C ARG A 243 -12.12 4.39 12.30
N GLN A 244 -12.69 3.25 12.66
CA GLN A 244 -12.40 2.57 13.92
C GLN A 244 -10.93 2.15 14.03
N GLU A 245 -10.32 1.69 12.93
CA GLU A 245 -8.89 1.31 12.90
C GLU A 245 -8.00 2.50 13.27
N ILE A 246 -8.27 3.71 12.73
CA ILE A 246 -7.51 4.93 13.07
C ILE A 246 -7.56 5.20 14.57
N GLU A 247 -8.74 5.10 15.20
CA GLU A 247 -8.88 5.35 16.64
C GLU A 247 -8.06 4.35 17.46
N ILE A 248 -8.16 3.05 17.14
CA ILE A 248 -7.41 1.99 17.84
C ILE A 248 -5.90 2.22 17.67
N VAL A 249 -5.43 2.53 16.47
CA VAL A 249 -4.01 2.78 16.21
C VAL A 249 -3.50 3.98 17.00
N CYS A 250 -4.27 5.08 17.03
CA CYS A 250 -3.90 6.27 17.79
C CYS A 250 -3.84 6.00 19.30
N GLU A 251 -4.75 5.18 19.85
CA GLU A 251 -4.71 4.74 21.24
C GLU A 251 -3.45 3.92 21.54
N LEU A 252 -3.08 3.00 20.64
CA LEU A 252 -1.87 2.18 20.80
C LEU A 252 -0.59 3.03 20.81
N TYR A 253 -0.48 4.03 19.93
CA TYR A 253 0.67 4.94 19.92
C TYR A 253 0.81 5.78 21.21
N ALA A 254 -0.27 5.96 21.97
CA ALA A 254 -0.20 6.60 23.27
C ALA A 254 0.44 5.70 24.35
N SER A 255 0.67 4.41 24.08
CA SER A 255 1.28 3.47 25.02
C SER A 255 2.80 3.65 25.10
N PRO A 256 3.38 3.72 26.33
CA PRO A 256 4.83 3.72 26.51
C PRO A 256 5.53 2.46 25.97
N ALA A 257 4.82 1.33 25.90
CA ALA A 257 5.35 0.08 25.37
C ALA A 257 5.67 0.18 23.88
N VAL A 258 4.84 0.87 23.11
CA VAL A 258 5.07 1.13 21.67
C VAL A 258 6.32 2.01 21.47
N GLU A 259 6.48 3.07 22.25
CA GLU A 259 7.68 3.91 22.17
C GLU A 259 8.96 3.11 22.48
N ALA A 260 8.92 2.25 23.51
CA ALA A 260 10.05 1.37 23.86
C ALA A 260 10.36 0.35 22.74
N ALA A 261 9.34 -0.25 22.11
CA ALA A 261 9.51 -1.18 21.01
C ALA A 261 10.07 -0.49 19.76
N LEU A 262 9.57 0.70 19.41
CA LEU A 262 10.11 1.51 18.32
C LEU A 262 11.56 1.91 18.55
N LYS A 263 11.91 2.31 19.79
CA LYS A 263 13.29 2.59 20.17
C LYS A 263 14.20 1.38 19.92
N LYS A 264 13.83 0.22 20.44
CA LYS A 264 14.58 -1.04 20.25
C LYS A 264 14.75 -1.36 18.76
N PHE A 265 13.68 -1.18 17.96
CA PHE A 265 13.72 -1.38 16.52
C PHE A 265 14.72 -0.44 15.82
N VAL A 266 14.66 0.86 16.12
CA VAL A 266 15.50 1.87 15.48
C VAL A 266 16.98 1.73 15.87
N GLU A 267 17.27 1.33 17.11
CA GLU A 267 18.61 1.10 17.64
C GLU A 267 19.18 -0.27 17.24
N SER A 268 18.36 -1.17 16.69
CA SER A 268 18.81 -2.48 16.23
C SER A 268 19.82 -2.37 15.09
N THR A 269 20.88 -3.12 15.19
CA THR A 269 21.87 -3.32 14.13
C THR A 269 21.55 -4.51 13.23
N ASP A 270 20.44 -5.22 13.51
CA ASP A 270 19.96 -6.33 12.69
C ASP A 270 19.54 -5.82 11.33
N ALA A 271 19.98 -6.50 10.28
CA ALA A 271 19.57 -6.18 8.89
C ALA A 271 18.10 -6.53 8.64
N GLN A 272 17.51 -7.39 9.46
CA GLN A 272 16.12 -7.84 9.34
C GLN A 272 15.41 -7.83 10.71
N PRO A 273 15.25 -6.65 11.34
CA PRO A 273 14.72 -6.54 12.70
C PRO A 273 13.25 -6.98 12.84
N TYR A 274 12.58 -7.28 11.73
CA TYR A 274 11.20 -7.80 11.70
C TYR A 274 11.11 -9.32 11.81
N LEU A 275 12.18 -10.03 11.59
CA LEU A 275 12.17 -11.49 11.72
C LEU A 275 12.27 -11.89 13.19
N PRO A 276 11.54 -12.94 13.61
CA PRO A 276 11.58 -13.43 14.97
C PRO A 276 12.95 -13.99 15.35
#